data_67b0b02c3429cf92de8d98a75eead096
#
_entry.id   67b0b02c3429cf92de8d98a75eead096
#
_cell.length_a   1.000
_cell.length_b   1.000
_cell.length_c   1.000
_cell.angle_alpha   90.00
_cell.angle_beta   90.00
_cell.angle_gamma   90.00
#
_symmetry.space_group_name_H-M   'P 1'
#
loop_
_entity.id
_entity.type
_entity.pdbx_description
1 polymer ?
#
loop_
_entity_poly.entity_id
_entity_poly.type
_entity_poly.pdbx_seq_one_letter_code
_entity_poly.pdbx_strand_id
1 'polypeptide(L)'
;MKKIMQIIVSIIALTVMAPGHAEETQQNFYTKVEAVQVQTTVDRMVTGTRDKFENLVQFISTPWIDFSVSSKDEECLARNIFYEAGSESEEGKVAVAVVTINRVKDGRFGNSICGVVNQRTVTVRQSTVKKTEMVQVGWFGRPEPVTKNVIQVQHVPICQFSWVCAIMRKPGGQDERWTESQRIAREVLKENYAEYRAKFDGALYFHSTGVRPVWAPRKKFVARVGGHMFYGEHNRS
;
A
#
# COMPACT_ATOMS: atom_id res chain seq x y z
N MET A 1 -30.33 23.35 -17.76
CA MET A 1 -29.84 23.58 -16.40
C MET A 1 -30.92 23.48 -15.32
N LYS A 2 -32.10 24.13 -15.42
CA LYS A 2 -33.20 24.01 -14.42
C LYS A 2 -33.76 22.59 -14.23
N LYS A 3 -33.82 21.75 -15.27
CA LYS A 3 -34.38 20.36 -15.19
C LYS A 3 -33.46 19.37 -14.47
N ILE A 4 -32.16 19.55 -14.54
CA ILE A 4 -31.19 18.65 -13.87
C ILE A 4 -31.17 18.93 -12.35
N MET A 5 -31.27 20.22 -11.98
CA MET A 5 -31.34 20.62 -10.57
C MET A 5 -32.64 20.13 -9.88
N GLN A 6 -33.76 20.06 -10.61
CA GLN A 6 -35.03 19.52 -10.06
C GLN A 6 -34.99 18.00 -9.82
N ILE A 7 -34.23 17.24 -10.62
CA ILE A 7 -34.11 15.79 -10.45
C ILE A 7 -33.30 15.46 -9.18
N ILE A 8 -32.22 16.22 -8.90
CA ILE A 8 -31.41 16.01 -7.69
C ILE A 8 -32.20 16.35 -6.42
N VAL A 9 -32.99 17.42 -6.44
CA VAL A 9 -33.83 17.81 -5.29
C VAL A 9 -34.98 16.82 -5.05
N SER A 10 -35.56 16.22 -6.10
CA SER A 10 -36.62 15.21 -5.97
C SER A 10 -36.13 13.87 -5.40
N ILE A 11 -34.88 13.47 -5.68
CA ILE A 11 -34.33 12.23 -5.11
C ILE A 11 -34.07 12.37 -3.60
N ILE A 12 -33.67 13.57 -3.15
CA ILE A 12 -33.43 13.86 -1.72
C ILE A 12 -34.77 13.92 -0.93
N ALA A 13 -35.86 14.34 -1.56
CA ALA A 13 -37.16 14.44 -0.91
C ALA A 13 -37.91 13.09 -0.74
N LEU A 14 -37.55 12.04 -1.50
CA LEU A 14 -38.23 10.74 -1.42
C LEU A 14 -37.70 9.79 -0.34
N THR A 15 -36.59 10.12 0.34
CA THR A 15 -36.00 9.25 1.38
C THR A 15 -36.38 9.65 2.83
N VAL A 16 -37.30 10.60 3.03
CA VAL A 16 -37.61 11.16 4.37
C VAL A 16 -38.91 10.65 4.97
N MET A 17 -39.61 9.67 4.41
CA MET A 17 -40.86 9.15 5.04
C MET A 17 -40.89 7.63 5.14
N ALA A 18 -40.39 7.08 6.27
CA ALA A 18 -40.91 5.88 6.93
C ALA A 18 -40.44 5.82 8.40
N PRO A 19 -41.30 5.59 9.38
CA PRO A 19 -40.95 5.63 10.80
C PRO A 19 -40.62 4.25 11.34
N GLY A 20 -39.66 4.18 12.27
CA GLY A 20 -39.53 3.03 13.14
C GLY A 20 -38.16 2.67 13.68
N HIS A 21 -37.87 3.17 14.87
CA HIS A 21 -37.19 2.58 16.00
C HIS A 21 -35.65 2.28 15.99
N ALA A 22 -34.98 2.99 16.87
CA ALA A 22 -33.82 2.63 17.70
C ALA A 22 -32.45 2.26 17.05
N GLU A 23 -32.34 2.03 15.75
CA GLU A 23 -31.06 1.89 15.04
C GLU A 23 -30.61 3.17 14.33
N GLU A 24 -31.41 4.22 14.46
CA GLU A 24 -31.37 5.43 13.64
C GLU A 24 -30.25 6.43 14.01
N THR A 25 -29.64 6.30 15.18
CA THR A 25 -28.67 7.31 15.66
C THR A 25 -27.25 7.16 15.07
N GLN A 26 -26.83 5.96 14.76
CA GLN A 26 -25.49 5.78 14.15
C GLN A 26 -25.50 5.97 12.62
N GLN A 27 -26.53 5.50 11.95
CA GLN A 27 -26.65 5.63 10.49
C GLN A 27 -26.90 7.10 10.07
N ASN A 28 -27.67 7.86 10.84
CA ASN A 28 -27.90 9.30 10.60
C ASN A 28 -26.65 10.18 10.80
N PHE A 29 -25.73 9.78 11.67
CA PHE A 29 -24.48 10.52 11.84
C PHE A 29 -23.55 10.35 10.64
N TYR A 30 -23.40 9.15 10.10
CA TYR A 30 -22.55 8.87 8.94
C TYR A 30 -23.09 9.50 7.66
N THR A 31 -24.40 9.40 7.40
CA THR A 31 -25.02 10.03 6.22
C THR A 31 -24.98 11.56 6.28
N LYS A 32 -25.07 12.14 7.46
CA LYS A 32 -25.00 13.60 7.64
C LYS A 32 -23.56 14.13 7.47
N VAL A 33 -22.57 13.39 7.92
CA VAL A 33 -21.13 13.76 7.74
C VAL A 33 -20.73 13.62 6.28
N GLU A 34 -21.14 12.58 5.58
CA GLU A 34 -20.89 12.41 4.15
C GLU A 34 -21.56 13.51 3.32
N ALA A 35 -22.81 13.85 3.60
CA ALA A 35 -23.52 14.90 2.89
C ALA A 35 -22.87 16.28 3.11
N VAL A 36 -22.40 16.58 4.31
CA VAL A 36 -21.72 17.85 4.64
C VAL A 36 -20.35 17.92 4.00
N GLN A 37 -19.56 16.81 3.97
CA GLN A 37 -18.27 16.80 3.31
C GLN A 37 -18.38 16.92 1.78
N VAL A 38 -19.36 16.26 1.17
CA VAL A 38 -19.64 16.41 -0.27
C VAL A 38 -20.05 17.84 -0.59
N GLN A 39 -20.93 18.44 0.21
CA GLN A 39 -21.40 19.81 -0.01
C GLN A 39 -20.26 20.83 0.13
N THR A 40 -19.43 20.73 1.18
CA THR A 40 -18.30 21.66 1.37
C THR A 40 -17.20 21.50 0.31
N THR A 41 -17.05 20.30 -0.23
CA THR A 41 -16.09 20.04 -1.32
C THR A 41 -16.62 20.58 -2.64
N VAL A 42 -17.91 20.43 -2.91
CA VAL A 42 -18.61 20.97 -4.08
C VAL A 42 -18.60 22.51 -4.04
N ASP A 43 -18.92 23.11 -2.90
CA ASP A 43 -18.94 24.58 -2.74
C ASP A 43 -17.54 25.21 -2.97
N ARG A 44 -16.49 24.52 -2.56
CA ARG A 44 -15.10 24.98 -2.78
C ARG A 44 -14.64 24.84 -4.24
N MET A 45 -15.31 24.01 -5.04
CA MET A 45 -14.98 23.71 -6.44
C MET A 45 -15.86 24.42 -7.47
N VAL A 46 -16.97 25.02 -7.06
CA VAL A 46 -17.84 25.82 -7.94
C VAL A 46 -17.12 27.04 -8.53
N THR A 47 -15.97 27.42 -7.94
CA THR A 47 -15.08 28.46 -8.50
C THR A 47 -14.04 27.89 -9.50
N GLY A 48 -14.03 26.60 -9.77
CA GLY A 48 -13.14 25.93 -10.72
C GLY A 48 -13.84 25.53 -12.02
N THR A 49 -13.09 25.38 -13.08
CA THR A 49 -13.57 25.00 -14.42
C THR A 49 -14.38 23.70 -14.42
N ARG A 50 -15.35 23.57 -15.34
CA ARG A 50 -16.23 22.42 -15.56
C ARG A 50 -15.49 21.08 -15.58
N ASP A 51 -14.29 21.03 -16.17
CA ASP A 51 -13.47 19.83 -16.30
C ASP A 51 -13.00 19.30 -14.93
N LYS A 52 -12.72 20.17 -13.98
CA LYS A 52 -12.34 19.78 -12.61
C LYS A 52 -13.52 19.17 -11.85
N PHE A 53 -14.73 19.67 -12.10
CA PHE A 53 -15.94 19.13 -11.48
C PHE A 53 -16.30 17.75 -12.02
N GLU A 54 -16.24 17.56 -13.34
CA GLU A 54 -16.51 16.26 -13.97
C GLU A 54 -15.50 15.20 -13.51
N ASN A 55 -14.20 15.54 -13.43
CA ASN A 55 -13.16 14.67 -12.91
C ASN A 55 -13.36 14.29 -11.43
N LEU A 56 -13.86 15.23 -10.62
CA LEU A 56 -14.15 14.95 -9.21
C LEU A 56 -15.35 14.01 -9.08
N VAL A 57 -16.45 14.24 -9.81
CA VAL A 57 -17.63 13.38 -9.78
C VAL A 57 -17.26 11.96 -10.22
N GLN A 58 -16.42 11.82 -11.23
CA GLN A 58 -15.93 10.52 -11.68
C GLN A 58 -15.04 9.87 -10.63
N PHE A 59 -14.18 10.62 -9.96
CA PHE A 59 -13.33 10.12 -8.87
C PHE A 59 -14.15 9.62 -7.68
N ILE A 60 -15.21 10.34 -7.30
CA ILE A 60 -16.10 9.97 -6.19
C ILE A 60 -17.00 8.78 -6.54
N SER A 61 -17.43 8.69 -7.80
CA SER A 61 -18.39 7.67 -8.25
C SER A 61 -17.73 6.34 -8.67
N THR A 62 -16.43 6.32 -8.92
CA THR A 62 -15.70 5.08 -9.23
C THR A 62 -15.19 4.42 -7.96
N PRO A 63 -15.50 3.14 -7.73
CA PRO A 63 -14.91 2.41 -6.62
C PRO A 63 -13.37 2.48 -6.71
N TRP A 64 -12.73 2.87 -5.62
CA TRP A 64 -11.26 2.92 -5.60
C TRP A 64 -10.65 1.51 -5.63
N ILE A 65 -11.33 0.55 -5.04
CA ILE A 65 -10.96 -0.85 -5.08
C ILE A 65 -11.82 -1.55 -6.14
N ASP A 66 -11.23 -1.83 -7.29
CA ASP A 66 -11.85 -2.45 -8.45
C ASP A 66 -11.47 -3.94 -8.62
N PHE A 67 -10.83 -4.51 -7.60
CA PHE A 67 -10.46 -5.92 -7.54
C PHE A 67 -11.09 -6.61 -6.32
N SER A 68 -11.28 -7.93 -6.40
CA SER A 68 -11.85 -8.69 -5.29
C SER A 68 -10.88 -8.78 -4.12
N VAL A 69 -11.36 -8.49 -2.91
CA VAL A 69 -10.59 -8.54 -1.67
C VAL A 69 -11.06 -9.71 -0.82
N SER A 70 -10.16 -10.60 -0.46
CA SER A 70 -10.41 -11.70 0.45
C SER A 70 -10.06 -11.35 1.90
N SER A 71 -10.57 -12.10 2.86
CA SER A 71 -10.14 -11.98 4.27
C SER A 71 -8.64 -12.20 4.46
N LYS A 72 -8.03 -13.02 3.61
CA LYS A 72 -6.58 -13.22 3.58
C LYS A 72 -5.84 -11.97 3.10
N ASP A 73 -6.40 -11.24 2.13
CA ASP A 73 -5.82 -9.98 1.67
C ASP A 73 -5.87 -8.89 2.76
N GLU A 74 -6.97 -8.85 3.53
CA GLU A 74 -7.06 -7.97 4.71
C GLU A 74 -5.96 -8.29 5.73
N GLU A 75 -5.74 -9.58 6.05
CA GLU A 75 -4.65 -9.98 6.96
C GLU A 75 -3.27 -9.62 6.39
N CYS A 76 -3.03 -9.82 5.08
CA CYS A 76 -1.78 -9.43 4.44
C CYS A 76 -1.55 -7.92 4.54
N LEU A 77 -2.59 -7.10 4.30
CA LEU A 77 -2.50 -5.65 4.41
C LEU A 77 -2.19 -5.21 5.85
N ALA A 78 -2.91 -5.77 6.83
CA ALA A 78 -2.70 -5.49 8.24
C ALA A 78 -1.26 -5.82 8.68
N ARG A 79 -0.73 -6.97 8.25
CA ARG A 79 0.66 -7.35 8.53
C ARG A 79 1.65 -6.39 7.89
N ASN A 80 1.40 -5.96 6.66
CA ASN A 80 2.27 -5.00 6.00
C ASN A 80 2.29 -3.66 6.72
N ILE A 81 1.13 -3.13 7.11
CA ILE A 81 1.01 -1.92 7.94
C ILE A 81 1.79 -2.08 9.25
N PHE A 82 1.61 -3.21 9.93
CA PHE A 82 2.24 -3.47 11.22
C PHE A 82 3.77 -3.45 11.16
N TYR A 83 4.37 -4.14 10.18
CA TYR A 83 5.82 -4.25 10.09
C TYR A 83 6.49 -3.03 9.46
N GLU A 84 5.82 -2.36 8.52
CA GLU A 84 6.40 -1.21 7.83
C GLU A 84 6.12 0.13 8.56
N ALA A 85 4.98 0.26 9.21
CA ALA A 85 4.52 1.52 9.78
C ALA A 85 3.88 1.38 11.18
N GLY A 86 4.10 0.28 11.90
CA GLY A 86 3.41 0.02 13.18
C GLY A 86 3.65 1.10 14.25
N SER A 87 4.77 1.80 14.22
CA SER A 87 5.10 2.91 15.13
C SER A 87 4.82 4.30 14.54
N GLU A 88 4.34 4.39 13.30
CA GLU A 88 4.00 5.65 12.66
C GLU A 88 2.62 6.17 13.12
N SER A 89 2.34 7.44 12.79
CA SER A 89 1.00 8.00 12.93
C SER A 89 -0.03 7.25 12.09
N GLU A 90 -1.31 7.45 12.34
CA GLU A 90 -2.39 6.87 11.54
C GLU A 90 -2.23 7.21 10.05
N GLU A 91 -1.89 8.46 9.73
CA GLU A 91 -1.61 8.89 8.35
C GLU A 91 -0.47 8.07 7.71
N GLY A 92 0.62 7.81 8.44
CA GLY A 92 1.74 7.00 7.95
C GLY A 92 1.35 5.54 7.68
N LYS A 93 0.52 4.96 8.56
CA LYS A 93 -0.04 3.62 8.39
C LYS A 93 -0.98 3.53 7.19
N VAL A 94 -1.87 4.52 7.03
CA VAL A 94 -2.76 4.62 5.87
C VAL A 94 -1.96 4.79 4.58
N ALA A 95 -0.92 5.62 4.57
CA ALA A 95 -0.06 5.82 3.41
C ALA A 95 0.59 4.51 2.92
N VAL A 96 1.09 3.66 3.82
CA VAL A 96 1.64 2.34 3.47
C VAL A 96 0.56 1.42 2.91
N ALA A 97 -0.66 1.45 3.47
CA ALA A 97 -1.80 0.70 2.95
C ALA A 97 -2.16 1.15 1.53
N VAL A 98 -2.27 2.46 1.29
CA VAL A 98 -2.58 3.04 -0.02
C VAL A 98 -1.53 2.65 -1.06
N VAL A 99 -0.23 2.74 -0.74
CA VAL A 99 0.83 2.28 -1.64
C VAL A 99 0.66 0.81 -2.00
N THR A 100 0.31 -0.04 -1.03
CA THR A 100 0.09 -1.47 -1.29
C THR A 100 -1.06 -1.69 -2.28
N ILE A 101 -2.16 -0.97 -2.13
CA ILE A 101 -3.31 -1.04 -3.04
C ILE A 101 -2.98 -0.46 -4.42
N ASN A 102 -2.28 0.68 -4.47
CA ASN A 102 -1.81 1.26 -5.73
C ASN A 102 -0.93 0.26 -6.52
N ARG A 103 -0.11 -0.53 -5.84
CA ARG A 103 0.71 -1.59 -6.46
C ARG A 103 -0.13 -2.72 -7.04
N VAL A 104 -1.24 -3.10 -6.40
CA VAL A 104 -2.19 -4.07 -6.98
C VAL A 104 -2.79 -3.51 -8.27
N LYS A 105 -3.23 -2.26 -8.26
CA LYS A 105 -3.79 -1.56 -9.43
C LYS A 105 -2.80 -1.42 -10.58
N ASP A 106 -1.55 -1.13 -10.24
CA ASP A 106 -0.46 -1.03 -11.22
C ASP A 106 -0.17 -2.37 -11.93
N GLY A 107 -0.42 -3.49 -11.26
CA GLY A 107 -0.27 -4.85 -11.78
C GLY A 107 1.16 -5.38 -11.86
N ARG A 108 2.19 -4.52 -11.87
CA ARG A 108 3.61 -4.93 -11.94
C ARG A 108 4.10 -5.63 -10.67
N PHE A 109 3.44 -5.39 -9.56
CA PHE A 109 3.83 -5.88 -8.23
C PHE A 109 3.03 -7.11 -7.78
N GLY A 110 1.93 -7.43 -8.46
CA GLY A 110 1.05 -8.54 -8.15
C GLY A 110 -0.43 -8.19 -8.37
N ASN A 111 -1.29 -9.21 -8.42
CA ASN A 111 -2.72 -9.08 -8.77
C ASN A 111 -3.64 -9.11 -7.54
N SER A 112 -3.08 -9.21 -6.34
CA SER A 112 -3.81 -9.16 -5.07
C SER A 112 -2.93 -8.51 -4.01
N ILE A 113 -3.51 -8.12 -2.90
CA ILE A 113 -2.77 -7.53 -1.78
C ILE A 113 -1.72 -8.51 -1.26
N CYS A 114 -2.11 -9.79 -1.04
CA CYS A 114 -1.16 -10.81 -0.63
C CYS A 114 -0.07 -11.06 -1.68
N GLY A 115 -0.40 -10.96 -2.97
CA GLY A 115 0.56 -11.07 -4.07
C GLY A 115 1.62 -9.96 -4.00
N VAL A 116 1.19 -8.70 -3.82
CA VAL A 116 2.09 -7.55 -3.64
C VAL A 116 2.94 -7.70 -2.38
N VAL A 117 2.32 -8.02 -1.24
CA VAL A 117 3.02 -8.11 0.04
C VAL A 117 4.07 -9.22 0.04
N ASN A 118 3.76 -10.37 -0.53
CA ASN A 118 4.66 -11.52 -0.55
C ASN A 118 5.53 -11.59 -1.81
N GLN A 119 5.56 -10.54 -2.64
CA GLN A 119 6.38 -10.52 -3.85
C GLN A 119 7.85 -10.75 -3.53
N ARG A 120 8.45 -11.70 -4.25
CA ARG A 120 9.86 -12.07 -4.12
C ARG A 120 10.50 -12.15 -5.49
N THR A 121 11.74 -11.70 -5.58
CA THR A 121 12.64 -11.93 -6.70
C THR A 121 13.87 -12.68 -6.21
N VAL A 122 14.58 -13.32 -7.11
CA VAL A 122 15.83 -14.00 -6.78
C VAL A 122 16.95 -13.27 -7.49
N THR A 123 17.94 -12.83 -6.73
CA THR A 123 19.20 -12.30 -7.29
C THR A 123 20.31 -13.33 -7.13
N VAL A 124 21.27 -13.26 -8.04
CA VAL A 124 22.44 -14.12 -8.01
C VAL A 124 23.60 -13.33 -7.43
N ARG A 125 24.11 -13.80 -6.31
CA ARG A 125 25.35 -13.26 -5.72
C ARG A 125 26.49 -14.22 -6.02
N GLN A 126 27.55 -13.73 -6.63
CA GLN A 126 28.78 -14.46 -6.81
C GLN A 126 29.79 -14.01 -5.77
N SER A 127 30.44 -14.95 -5.12
CA SER A 127 31.57 -14.69 -4.21
C SER A 127 32.69 -15.66 -4.50
N THR A 128 33.92 -15.17 -4.42
CA THR A 128 35.10 -16.04 -4.54
C THR A 128 35.46 -16.55 -3.16
N VAL A 129 35.41 -17.84 -2.98
CA VAL A 129 35.82 -18.51 -1.73
C VAL A 129 37.04 -19.37 -1.98
N LYS A 130 37.94 -19.41 -1.00
CA LYS A 130 39.10 -20.32 -1.04
C LYS A 130 38.63 -21.69 -0.56
N LYS A 131 38.77 -22.69 -1.41
CA LYS A 131 38.52 -24.11 -1.06
C LYS A 131 39.80 -24.87 -1.06
N THR A 132 40.15 -25.51 0.05
CA THR A 132 41.31 -26.36 0.17
C THR A 132 40.86 -27.81 0.00
N GLU A 133 41.49 -28.50 -0.96
CA GLU A 133 41.26 -29.91 -1.25
C GLU A 133 42.58 -30.64 -1.11
N MET A 134 42.54 -31.85 -0.55
CA MET A 134 43.70 -32.75 -0.51
C MET A 134 43.89 -33.40 -1.89
N VAL A 135 44.95 -33.11 -2.56
CA VAL A 135 45.25 -33.63 -3.89
C VAL A 135 46.43 -34.58 -3.81
N GLN A 136 46.28 -35.80 -4.37
CA GLN A 136 47.39 -36.73 -4.48
C GLN A 136 48.42 -36.29 -5.49
N VAL A 137 49.61 -36.04 -5.02
CA VAL A 137 50.73 -35.59 -5.88
C VAL A 137 51.59 -36.81 -6.22
N GLY A 138 51.49 -37.30 -7.45
CA GLY A 138 52.19 -38.46 -7.94
C GLY A 138 51.55 -39.80 -7.53
N TRP A 139 52.08 -40.92 -8.10
CA TRP A 139 51.51 -42.26 -7.93
C TRP A 139 51.61 -42.79 -6.49
N PHE A 140 52.70 -42.42 -5.77
CA PHE A 140 52.98 -42.84 -4.40
C PHE A 140 53.10 -41.69 -3.40
N GLY A 141 52.74 -40.44 -3.83
CA GLY A 141 52.87 -39.24 -3.00
C GLY A 141 51.78 -39.21 -1.89
N ARG A 142 52.10 -38.51 -0.79
CA ARG A 142 51.07 -38.17 0.21
C ARG A 142 50.16 -37.09 -0.33
N PRO A 143 48.88 -37.09 -0.02
CA PRO A 143 47.95 -36.04 -0.35
C PRO A 143 48.44 -34.71 0.25
N GLU A 144 48.53 -33.66 -0.58
CA GLU A 144 48.89 -32.29 -0.15
C GLU A 144 47.70 -31.34 -0.26
N PRO A 145 47.60 -30.38 0.65
CA PRO A 145 46.51 -29.39 0.59
C PRO A 145 46.72 -28.39 -0.53
N VAL A 146 45.86 -28.41 -1.53
CA VAL A 146 45.84 -27.43 -2.62
C VAL A 146 44.68 -26.47 -2.44
N THR A 147 44.95 -25.17 -2.31
CA THR A 147 43.92 -24.14 -2.18
C THR A 147 43.63 -23.56 -3.54
N LYS A 148 42.39 -23.64 -3.94
CA LYS A 148 41.83 -23.04 -5.18
C LYS A 148 40.82 -21.96 -4.88
N ASN A 149 40.78 -20.93 -5.70
CA ASN A 149 39.72 -19.95 -5.70
C ASN A 149 38.55 -20.58 -6.48
N VAL A 150 37.40 -20.74 -5.80
CA VAL A 150 36.15 -21.25 -6.40
C VAL A 150 35.11 -20.15 -6.37
N ILE A 151 34.43 -19.94 -7.47
CA ILE A 151 33.27 -19.05 -7.52
C ILE A 151 32.08 -19.78 -6.92
N GLN A 152 31.60 -19.29 -5.80
CA GLN A 152 30.36 -19.75 -5.18
C GLN A 152 29.22 -18.87 -5.65
N VAL A 153 28.21 -19.49 -6.25
CA VAL A 153 26.98 -18.83 -6.70
C VAL A 153 25.90 -19.08 -5.65
N GLN A 154 25.33 -18.00 -5.14
CA GLN A 154 24.23 -18.06 -4.18
C GLN A 154 23.00 -17.36 -4.78
N HIS A 155 21.86 -18.05 -4.73
CA HIS A 155 20.57 -17.50 -5.06
C HIS A 155 19.97 -16.86 -3.80
N VAL A 156 19.95 -15.52 -3.77
CA VAL A 156 19.48 -14.75 -2.61
C VAL A 156 18.09 -14.20 -2.91
N PRO A 157 17.06 -14.56 -2.11
CA PRO A 157 15.75 -13.98 -2.27
C PRO A 157 15.77 -12.49 -1.85
N ILE A 158 15.16 -11.65 -2.67
CA ILE A 158 14.87 -10.24 -2.36
C ILE A 158 13.35 -10.12 -2.24
N CYS A 159 12.88 -9.75 -1.06
CA CYS A 159 11.47 -9.50 -0.82
C CYS A 159 11.14 -8.03 -1.07
N GLN A 160 9.95 -7.76 -1.62
CA GLN A 160 9.44 -6.42 -1.83
C GLN A 160 9.35 -5.66 -0.50
N PHE A 161 8.91 -6.34 0.55
CA PHE A 161 8.97 -5.89 1.94
C PHE A 161 9.96 -6.76 2.72
N SER A 162 10.94 -6.13 3.36
CA SER A 162 12.08 -6.83 3.97
C SER A 162 11.66 -7.85 5.04
N TRP A 163 10.63 -7.55 5.80
CA TRP A 163 10.10 -8.40 6.86
C TRP A 163 9.56 -9.76 6.33
N VAL A 164 9.15 -9.82 5.06
CA VAL A 164 8.67 -11.08 4.44
C VAL A 164 9.79 -12.10 4.26
N CYS A 165 11.03 -11.64 4.05
CA CYS A 165 12.22 -12.50 3.98
C CYS A 165 12.86 -12.74 5.35
N ALA A 166 12.52 -11.95 6.35
CA ALA A 166 13.00 -12.12 7.71
C ALA A 166 12.14 -13.14 8.46
N ILE A 167 12.76 -13.85 9.42
CA ILE A 167 12.02 -14.73 10.33
C ILE A 167 11.35 -13.85 11.39
N MET A 168 10.19 -13.30 11.06
CA MET A 168 9.43 -12.47 11.96
C MET A 168 8.38 -13.27 12.72
N ARG A 169 8.22 -12.99 14.01
CA ARG A 169 7.13 -13.56 14.80
C ARG A 169 5.79 -13.00 14.29
N LYS A 170 4.77 -13.85 14.22
CA LYS A 170 3.41 -13.38 13.96
C LYS A 170 2.99 -12.37 15.05
N PRO A 171 2.37 -11.22 14.71
CA PRO A 171 1.91 -10.27 15.71
C PRO A 171 0.94 -10.93 16.70
N GLY A 172 1.09 -10.63 17.98
CA GLY A 172 0.20 -11.14 19.04
C GLY A 172 -1.08 -10.33 19.14
N GLY A 173 -2.19 -10.99 19.53
CA GLY A 173 -3.51 -10.31 19.67
C GLY A 173 -3.59 -9.23 20.75
N GLN A 174 -2.60 -9.13 21.66
CA GLN A 174 -2.52 -8.09 22.71
C GLN A 174 -1.63 -6.90 22.30
N ASP A 175 -1.01 -6.91 21.12
CA ASP A 175 -0.24 -5.78 20.62
C ASP A 175 -1.20 -4.72 20.04
N GLU A 176 -1.29 -3.56 20.70
CA GLU A 176 -2.15 -2.45 20.27
C GLU A 176 -1.86 -2.01 18.83
N ARG A 177 -0.58 -2.01 18.42
CA ARG A 177 -0.18 -1.68 17.05
C ARG A 177 -0.74 -2.68 16.05
N TRP A 178 -0.85 -3.95 16.45
CA TRP A 178 -1.47 -4.98 15.61
C TRP A 178 -2.97 -4.76 15.48
N THR A 179 -3.66 -4.52 16.57
CA THR A 179 -5.10 -4.22 16.59
C THR A 179 -5.41 -2.99 15.75
N GLU A 180 -4.60 -1.95 15.87
CA GLU A 180 -4.73 -0.73 15.07
C GLU A 180 -4.45 -0.98 13.58
N SER A 181 -3.41 -1.75 13.25
CA SER A 181 -3.10 -2.13 11.86
C SER A 181 -4.24 -2.91 11.20
N GLN A 182 -4.89 -3.81 11.94
CA GLN A 182 -6.09 -4.52 11.48
C GLN A 182 -7.26 -3.57 11.26
N ARG A 183 -7.49 -2.61 12.17
CA ARG A 183 -8.54 -1.59 12.02
C ARG A 183 -8.30 -0.78 10.74
N ILE A 184 -7.10 -0.22 10.59
CA ILE A 184 -6.75 0.60 9.43
C ILE A 184 -6.86 -0.20 8.13
N ALA A 185 -6.41 -1.45 8.10
CA ALA A 185 -6.56 -2.30 6.91
C ALA A 185 -8.03 -2.44 6.50
N ARG A 186 -8.92 -2.75 7.44
CA ARG A 186 -10.37 -2.84 7.18
C ARG A 186 -10.96 -1.53 6.68
N GLU A 187 -10.63 -0.42 7.34
CA GLU A 187 -11.19 0.89 7.01
C GLU A 187 -10.71 1.38 5.63
N VAL A 188 -9.45 1.17 5.30
CA VAL A 188 -8.92 1.51 3.96
C VAL A 188 -9.61 0.68 2.88
N LEU A 189 -9.84 -0.61 3.15
CA LEU A 189 -10.52 -1.51 2.21
C LEU A 189 -12.03 -1.19 2.04
N LYS A 190 -12.65 -0.55 3.04
CA LYS A 190 -14.02 0.01 2.96
C LYS A 190 -14.07 1.42 2.35
N GLU A 191 -12.97 1.90 1.82
CA GLU A 191 -12.85 3.21 1.19
C GLU A 191 -13.03 4.44 2.11
N ASN A 192 -12.87 4.26 3.44
CA ASN A 192 -13.09 5.35 4.41
C ASN A 192 -11.99 6.41 4.37
N TYR A 193 -10.89 6.34 3.85
CA TYR A 193 -9.80 7.33 3.86
C TYR A 193 -9.65 8.07 2.52
N ALA A 194 -10.74 8.61 1.97
CA ALA A 194 -10.75 9.24 0.64
C ALA A 194 -9.71 10.37 0.46
N GLU A 195 -9.54 11.22 1.47
CA GLU A 195 -8.56 12.32 1.45
C GLU A 195 -7.11 11.82 1.37
N TYR A 196 -6.77 10.76 2.12
CA TYR A 196 -5.44 10.15 2.08
C TYR A 196 -5.22 9.40 0.77
N ARG A 197 -6.27 8.77 0.22
CA ARG A 197 -6.19 8.15 -1.12
C ARG A 197 -5.82 9.19 -2.17
N ALA A 198 -6.46 10.35 -2.15
CA ALA A 198 -6.16 11.44 -3.07
C ALA A 198 -4.74 11.98 -2.85
N LYS A 199 -4.30 12.13 -1.59
CA LYS A 199 -2.96 12.60 -1.25
C LYS A 199 -1.85 11.67 -1.74
N PHE A 200 -2.07 10.34 -1.67
CA PHE A 200 -1.10 9.32 -2.06
C PHE A 200 -1.42 8.66 -3.40
N ASP A 201 -2.28 9.29 -4.22
CA ASP A 201 -2.61 8.75 -5.54
C ASP A 201 -1.35 8.57 -6.40
N GLY A 202 -1.25 7.40 -7.03
CA GLY A 202 -0.09 7.01 -7.83
C GLY A 202 1.20 6.80 -7.05
N ALA A 203 1.21 6.86 -5.71
CA ALA A 203 2.38 6.50 -4.91
C ALA A 203 2.61 4.99 -4.96
N LEU A 204 3.80 4.58 -5.42
CA LEU A 204 4.20 3.18 -5.62
C LEU A 204 5.44 2.79 -4.81
N TYR A 205 6.22 3.77 -4.37
CA TYR A 205 7.50 3.56 -3.69
C TYR A 205 7.56 4.39 -2.43
N PHE A 206 8.24 3.87 -1.42
CA PHE A 206 8.61 4.64 -0.25
C PHE A 206 9.93 4.15 0.35
N HIS A 207 10.53 5.00 1.16
CA HIS A 207 11.69 4.65 1.98
C HIS A 207 11.69 5.46 3.27
N SER A 208 12.39 4.98 4.28
CA SER A 208 12.61 5.72 5.52
C SER A 208 13.45 6.98 5.26
N THR A 209 13.14 8.08 5.96
CA THR A 209 13.89 9.34 5.87
C THR A 209 15.37 9.20 6.24
N GLY A 210 15.75 8.14 6.97
CA GLY A 210 17.13 7.82 7.33
C GLY A 210 18.00 7.26 6.20
N VAL A 211 17.41 6.92 5.06
CA VAL A 211 18.13 6.35 3.92
C VAL A 211 17.96 7.20 2.66
N ARG A 212 18.89 7.10 1.71
CA ARG A 212 18.83 7.79 0.41
C ARG A 212 19.02 6.79 -0.72
N PRO A 213 17.96 6.09 -1.15
CA PRO A 213 18.07 5.10 -2.22
C PRO A 213 18.44 5.76 -3.55
N VAL A 214 19.29 5.08 -4.34
CA VAL A 214 19.73 5.57 -5.66
C VAL A 214 18.57 5.80 -6.63
N TRP A 215 17.46 5.11 -6.45
CA TRP A 215 16.28 5.25 -7.29
C TRP A 215 15.44 6.50 -6.97
N ALA A 216 15.47 7.00 -5.72
CA ALA A 216 14.58 8.08 -5.28
C ALA A 216 14.63 9.36 -6.13
N PRO A 217 15.80 9.87 -6.56
CA PRO A 217 15.88 11.05 -7.44
C PRO A 217 15.25 10.84 -8.83
N ARG A 218 15.02 9.58 -9.22
CA ARG A 218 14.44 9.22 -10.53
C ARG A 218 12.92 9.02 -10.47
N LYS A 219 12.31 9.30 -9.32
CA LYS A 219 10.87 9.12 -9.07
C LYS A 219 10.23 10.44 -8.70
N LYS A 220 8.95 10.59 -9.05
CA LYS A 220 8.16 11.77 -8.68
C LYS A 220 7.91 11.73 -7.17
N PHE A 221 8.40 12.72 -6.43
CA PHE A 221 8.06 12.87 -5.01
C PHE A 221 6.57 13.16 -4.86
N VAL A 222 5.91 12.46 -3.93
CA VAL A 222 4.49 12.59 -3.64
C VAL A 222 4.29 13.30 -2.30
N ALA A 223 4.80 12.72 -1.21
CA ALA A 223 4.64 13.28 0.13
C ALA A 223 5.71 12.75 1.10
N ARG A 224 5.86 13.49 2.21
CA ARG A 224 6.57 13.01 3.41
C ARG A 224 5.57 12.91 4.55
N VAL A 225 5.54 11.75 5.23
CA VAL A 225 4.72 11.52 6.42
C VAL A 225 5.54 10.75 7.44
N GLY A 226 5.65 11.31 8.64
CA GLY A 226 6.46 10.71 9.71
C GLY A 226 7.88 10.40 9.27
N GLY A 227 8.29 9.17 9.48
CA GLY A 227 9.57 8.63 9.09
C GLY A 227 9.70 8.19 7.62
N HIS A 228 8.70 8.42 6.76
CA HIS A 228 8.68 7.92 5.39
C HIS A 228 8.57 9.02 4.33
N MET A 229 9.18 8.77 3.18
CA MET A 229 9.08 9.56 1.95
C MET A 229 8.45 8.70 0.86
N PHE A 230 7.40 9.22 0.21
CA PHE A 230 6.57 8.50 -0.77
C PHE A 230 6.80 9.05 -2.17
N TYR A 231 6.81 8.15 -3.15
CA TYR A 231 7.10 8.47 -4.56
C TYR A 231 6.19 7.69 -5.51
N GLY A 232 5.86 8.33 -6.64
CA GLY A 232 5.19 7.74 -7.78
C GLY A 232 6.11 7.65 -9.00
N GLU A 233 5.56 7.20 -10.12
CA GLU A 233 6.24 7.31 -11.42
C GLU A 233 6.16 8.74 -11.96
N HIS A 234 7.14 9.15 -12.74
CA HIS A 234 6.96 10.30 -13.60
C HIS A 234 5.94 9.96 -14.69
N ASN A 235 5.01 10.85 -14.96
CA ASN A 235 4.13 10.70 -16.10
C ASN A 235 5.02 10.51 -17.34
N ARG A 236 4.88 9.39 -18.02
CA ARG A 236 5.44 9.24 -19.35
C ARG A 236 4.59 10.10 -20.27
N SER A 237 5.10 11.27 -20.62
CA SER A 237 4.54 12.09 -21.69
C SER A 237 4.70 11.38 -23.04
#